data_5fc6139a0f264123bef9148cd0be723a
#
_entry.id   5fc6139a0f264123bef9148cd0be723a
#
_cell.length_a   1.000
_cell.length_b   1.000
_cell.length_c   1.000
_cell.angle_alpha   90.00
_cell.angle_beta   90.00
_cell.angle_gamma   90.00
#
_symmetry.space_group_name_H-M   'P 1'
#
loop_
_entity.id
_entity.type
_entity.pdbx_description
1 polymer ?
#
loop_
_entity_poly.entity_id
_entity_poly.type
_entity_poly.pdbx_seq_one_letter_code
_entity_poly.pdbx_strand_id
1 'polypeptide(L)'
;MKDASIAANPSSYCTGAMLGLAPLAAGNLIDMNTAVIESKSGISCLRCGDKLECTDIATDGDSKIYKMESRDYAEEVKGQMLALFGKNALSSYTSYIIPGIKGIITSITAEPGNGFCGNDISEIYRDFYKFSPLIEVLDTDTINGARNGSGKYFCSISASTDADTGKITVTTI
;
A
#
# COMPACT_ATOMS: atom_id res chain seq x y z
N MET A 1 12.99 14.24 14.16
CA MET A 1 11.63 14.86 14.15
C MET A 1 11.31 15.66 15.43
N LYS A 2 12.01 15.46 16.57
CA LYS A 2 11.69 16.19 17.81
C LYS A 2 11.80 17.72 17.70
N ASP A 3 12.63 18.22 16.78
CA ASP A 3 12.92 19.65 16.58
C ASP A 3 12.31 20.22 15.28
N ALA A 4 11.45 19.46 14.60
CA ALA A 4 10.81 19.91 13.38
C ALA A 4 9.65 20.86 13.69
N SER A 5 9.69 22.09 13.13
CA SER A 5 8.59 23.07 13.24
C SER A 5 7.46 22.81 12.23
N ILE A 6 7.74 22.04 11.19
CA ILE A 6 6.77 21.68 10.13
C ILE A 6 6.95 20.19 9.83
N ALA A 7 5.85 19.45 9.76
CA ALA A 7 5.83 18.05 9.34
C ALA A 7 4.85 17.87 8.18
N ALA A 8 5.33 17.34 7.05
CA ALA A 8 4.47 16.90 5.96
C ALA A 8 3.99 15.47 6.24
N ASN A 9 2.68 15.25 6.20
CA ASN A 9 2.08 13.94 6.35
C ASN A 9 1.63 13.42 4.98
N PRO A 10 2.14 12.28 4.52
CA PRO A 10 1.70 11.68 3.26
C PRO A 10 0.21 11.32 3.30
N SER A 11 -0.41 11.15 2.13
CA SER A 11 -1.76 10.58 2.08
C SER A 11 -1.76 9.15 2.62
N SER A 12 -2.90 8.68 3.14
CA SER A 12 -3.02 7.30 3.62
C SER A 12 -2.80 6.28 2.49
N TYR A 13 -3.14 6.62 1.26
CA TYR A 13 -2.83 5.80 0.07
C TYR A 13 -1.33 5.63 -0.14
N CYS A 14 -0.59 6.74 -0.09
CA CYS A 14 0.87 6.71 -0.24
C CYS A 14 1.54 6.06 0.97
N THR A 15 1.02 6.29 2.19
CA THR A 15 1.54 5.66 3.39
C THR A 15 1.49 4.14 3.30
N GLY A 16 0.33 3.55 2.93
CA GLY A 16 0.20 2.11 2.74
C GLY A 16 1.17 1.56 1.69
N ALA A 17 1.26 2.24 0.53
CA ALA A 17 2.18 1.86 -0.54
C ALA A 17 3.65 1.94 -0.08
N MET A 18 4.06 3.01 0.59
CA MET A 18 5.43 3.19 1.07
C MET A 18 5.81 2.15 2.12
N LEU A 19 4.93 1.86 3.07
CA LEU A 19 5.16 0.82 4.08
C LEU A 19 5.29 -0.57 3.44
N GLY A 20 4.50 -0.84 2.40
CA GLY A 20 4.65 -2.08 1.64
C GLY A 20 5.94 -2.14 0.83
N LEU A 21 6.39 -1.05 0.22
CA LEU A 21 7.59 -1.00 -0.62
C LEU A 21 8.90 -0.91 0.16
N ALA A 22 8.92 -0.35 1.37
CA ALA A 22 10.14 -0.02 2.08
C ALA A 22 11.11 -1.20 2.28
N PRO A 23 10.68 -2.38 2.78
CA PRO A 23 11.59 -3.52 2.92
C PRO A 23 12.10 -4.01 1.57
N LEU A 24 11.25 -4.00 0.54
CA LEU A 24 11.59 -4.45 -0.82
C LEU A 24 12.63 -3.54 -1.46
N ALA A 25 12.47 -2.22 -1.31
CA ALA A 25 13.41 -1.24 -1.85
C ALA A 25 14.74 -1.25 -1.10
N ALA A 26 14.72 -1.34 0.24
CA ALA A 26 15.91 -1.40 1.07
C ALA A 26 16.80 -2.61 0.76
N GLY A 27 16.18 -3.78 0.55
CA GLY A 27 16.87 -5.03 0.24
C GLY A 27 17.16 -5.28 -1.25
N ASN A 28 16.75 -4.38 -2.16
CA ASN A 28 16.73 -4.64 -3.61
C ASN A 28 16.01 -5.94 -3.99
N LEU A 29 14.94 -6.29 -3.27
CA LEU A 29 14.25 -7.56 -3.40
C LEU A 29 13.35 -7.65 -4.63
N ILE A 30 12.99 -6.51 -5.21
CA ILE A 30 12.16 -6.43 -6.43
C ILE A 30 12.81 -5.55 -7.49
N ASP A 31 12.42 -5.79 -8.75
CA ASP A 31 12.62 -4.79 -9.81
C ASP A 31 11.52 -3.72 -9.69
N MET A 32 11.89 -2.55 -9.21
CA MET A 32 10.97 -1.42 -9.02
C MET A 32 10.27 -0.97 -10.31
N ASN A 33 10.85 -1.23 -11.50
CA ASN A 33 10.22 -0.90 -12.77
C ASN A 33 8.99 -1.78 -13.08
N THR A 34 8.88 -2.93 -12.43
CA THR A 34 7.76 -3.85 -12.59
C THR A 34 6.68 -3.67 -11.53
N ALA A 35 6.94 -2.85 -10.51
CA ALA A 35 6.04 -2.69 -9.37
C ALA A 35 4.71 -2.05 -9.80
N VAL A 36 3.62 -2.79 -9.63
CA VAL A 36 2.24 -2.38 -9.84
C VAL A 36 1.57 -2.23 -8.48
N ILE A 37 0.96 -1.08 -8.25
CA ILE A 37 0.24 -0.78 -7.01
C ILE A 37 -1.23 -0.56 -7.31
N GLU A 38 -2.07 -1.24 -6.55
CA GLU A 38 -3.52 -1.04 -6.55
C GLU A 38 -4.00 -0.73 -5.14
N SER A 39 -4.64 0.43 -4.96
CA SER A 39 -5.27 0.78 -3.70
C SER A 39 -6.80 0.79 -3.82
N LYS A 40 -7.45 0.14 -2.88
CA LYS A 40 -8.90 0.02 -2.78
C LYS A 40 -9.35 0.62 -1.46
N SER A 41 -10.25 1.61 -1.51
CA SER A 41 -10.72 2.29 -0.31
C SER A 41 -12.24 2.34 -0.24
N GLY A 42 -12.75 2.52 0.97
CA GLY A 42 -14.15 2.80 1.18
C GLY A 42 -14.50 4.27 0.98
N ILE A 43 -15.80 4.56 0.94
CA ILE A 43 -16.35 5.94 0.82
C ILE A 43 -15.84 6.84 1.95
N SER A 44 -15.55 6.29 3.13
CA SER A 44 -15.03 7.02 4.29
C SER A 44 -13.66 7.68 4.05
N CYS A 45 -12.95 7.27 3.01
CA CYS A 45 -11.65 7.85 2.63
C CYS A 45 -11.75 9.03 1.67
N LEU A 46 -12.95 9.34 1.18
CA LEU A 46 -13.19 10.53 0.36
C LEU A 46 -13.07 11.80 1.21
N ARG A 47 -12.34 12.75 0.68
CA ARG A 47 -12.25 14.09 1.29
C ARG A 47 -13.25 15.02 0.63
N CYS A 48 -13.73 16.02 1.40
CA CYS A 48 -14.51 17.13 0.87
C CYS A 48 -13.70 17.83 -0.24
N GLY A 49 -14.23 17.85 -1.47
CA GLY A 49 -13.54 18.39 -2.66
C GLY A 49 -13.00 17.33 -3.64
N ASP A 50 -13.09 16.04 -3.33
CA ASP A 50 -12.95 15.00 -4.33
C ASP A 50 -14.16 15.09 -5.28
N LYS A 51 -13.93 14.96 -6.60
CA LYS A 51 -14.95 15.18 -7.65
C LYS A 51 -16.14 14.21 -7.63
N LEU A 52 -16.07 13.18 -6.80
CA LEU A 52 -17.17 12.25 -6.54
C LEU A 52 -18.03 12.81 -5.40
N GLU A 53 -19.25 13.22 -5.69
CA GLU A 53 -20.22 13.53 -4.65
C GLU A 53 -20.57 12.25 -3.90
N CYS A 54 -20.43 12.26 -2.57
CA CYS A 54 -20.74 11.10 -1.71
C CYS A 54 -22.18 10.60 -1.88
N THR A 55 -23.07 11.45 -2.36
CA THR A 55 -24.48 11.13 -2.68
C THR A 55 -24.61 10.18 -3.85
N ASP A 56 -23.76 10.26 -4.87
CA ASP A 56 -23.84 9.43 -6.08
C ASP A 56 -23.43 7.97 -5.80
N ILE A 57 -22.61 7.78 -4.76
CA ILE A 57 -22.10 6.46 -4.36
C ILE A 57 -23.08 5.73 -3.43
N ALA A 58 -23.85 6.47 -2.64
CA ALA A 58 -24.70 5.92 -1.57
C ALA A 58 -26.13 5.54 -2.00
N THR A 59 -26.62 6.09 -3.11
CA THR A 59 -28.05 6.00 -3.47
C THR A 59 -28.41 4.90 -4.47
N ASP A 60 -27.40 4.36 -5.14
CA ASP A 60 -27.64 3.43 -6.24
C ASP A 60 -27.30 1.99 -5.83
N GLY A 61 -28.04 1.29 -5.09
CA GLY A 61 -27.87 -0.11 -4.63
C GLY A 61 -26.96 -1.07 -5.46
N ASP A 62 -26.39 -0.57 -6.54
CA ASP A 62 -25.36 -1.20 -7.35
C ASP A 62 -23.96 -0.92 -6.81
N SER A 63 -23.18 -1.98 -6.61
CA SER A 63 -21.78 -1.91 -6.22
C SER A 63 -20.90 -1.38 -7.38
N LYS A 64 -20.94 -0.09 -7.65
CA LYS A 64 -20.07 0.52 -8.67
C LYS A 64 -18.68 0.73 -8.11
N ILE A 65 -17.68 0.38 -8.91
CA ILE A 65 -16.26 0.66 -8.62
C ILE A 65 -15.92 1.98 -9.31
N TYR A 66 -15.43 2.94 -8.54
CA TYR A 66 -15.03 4.25 -9.05
C TYR A 66 -13.51 4.36 -9.06
N LYS A 67 -12.93 4.66 -10.23
CA LYS A 67 -11.51 5.01 -10.36
C LYS A 67 -11.33 6.44 -9.91
N MET A 68 -10.35 6.68 -9.04
CA MET A 68 -9.97 8.05 -8.64
C MET A 68 -8.99 8.62 -9.66
N GLU A 69 -9.39 9.67 -10.36
CA GLU A 69 -8.60 10.26 -11.45
C GLU A 69 -7.70 11.44 -11.05
N SER A 70 -7.87 11.98 -9.85
CA SER A 70 -7.39 13.34 -9.59
C SER A 70 -6.16 13.48 -8.71
N ARG A 71 -5.48 12.40 -8.32
CA ARG A 71 -4.31 12.49 -7.43
C ARG A 71 -3.14 11.73 -7.99
N ASP A 72 -2.03 12.43 -8.02
CA ASP A 72 -0.77 11.85 -8.47
C ASP A 72 -0.06 11.07 -7.35
N TYR A 73 -0.74 10.04 -6.83
CA TYR A 73 -0.17 9.16 -5.81
C TYR A 73 1.10 8.47 -6.31
N ALA A 74 1.19 8.20 -7.61
CA ALA A 74 2.36 7.59 -8.19
C ALA A 74 3.60 8.48 -8.03
N GLU A 75 3.47 9.77 -8.31
CA GLU A 75 4.58 10.71 -8.19
C GLU A 75 4.96 10.96 -6.72
N GLU A 76 3.98 10.99 -5.81
CA GLU A 76 4.25 11.09 -4.37
C GLU A 76 5.06 9.87 -3.88
N VAL A 77 4.65 8.66 -4.24
CA VAL A 77 5.35 7.41 -3.88
C VAL A 77 6.75 7.39 -4.49
N LYS A 78 6.90 7.70 -5.79
CA LYS A 78 8.21 7.77 -6.46
C LYS A 78 9.15 8.75 -5.78
N GLY A 79 8.64 9.96 -5.49
CA GLY A 79 9.44 11.00 -4.81
C GLY A 79 9.95 10.55 -3.45
N GLN A 80 9.11 9.89 -2.65
CA GLN A 80 9.50 9.35 -1.35
C GLN A 80 10.45 8.16 -1.48
N MET A 81 10.22 7.24 -2.40
CA MET A 81 11.12 6.11 -2.65
C MET A 81 12.50 6.59 -3.13
N LEU A 82 12.54 7.64 -3.96
CA LEU A 82 13.79 8.26 -4.37
C LEU A 82 14.52 8.88 -3.18
N ALA A 83 13.83 9.64 -2.34
CA ALA A 83 14.42 10.34 -1.21
C ALA A 83 14.95 9.38 -0.13
N LEU A 84 14.26 8.26 0.13
CA LEU A 84 14.59 7.33 1.20
C LEU A 84 15.55 6.21 0.75
N PHE A 85 15.40 5.72 -0.47
CA PHE A 85 16.09 4.51 -0.94
C PHE A 85 16.85 4.70 -2.25
N GLY A 86 16.83 5.90 -2.85
CA GLY A 86 17.45 6.15 -4.15
C GLY A 86 16.74 5.45 -5.32
N LYS A 87 15.49 5.04 -5.14
CA LYS A 87 14.69 4.31 -6.13
C LYS A 87 13.62 5.22 -6.73
N ASN A 88 13.69 5.45 -8.03
CA ASN A 88 12.75 6.34 -8.75
C ASN A 88 12.03 5.57 -9.88
N ALA A 89 11.48 4.41 -9.55
CA ALA A 89 10.78 3.61 -10.53
C ALA A 89 9.49 3.03 -9.92
N LEU A 90 8.45 3.01 -10.73
CA LEU A 90 7.16 2.40 -10.42
C LEU A 90 6.46 2.18 -11.76
N SER A 91 5.96 0.97 -12.00
CA SER A 91 5.26 0.66 -13.26
C SER A 91 3.91 1.38 -13.33
N SER A 92 3.08 1.20 -12.31
CA SER A 92 1.78 1.87 -12.25
C SER A 92 1.25 2.00 -10.83
N TYR A 93 0.39 2.99 -10.63
CA TYR A 93 -0.41 3.16 -9.42
C TYR A 93 -1.86 3.41 -9.82
N THR A 94 -2.78 2.62 -9.30
CA THR A 94 -4.22 2.80 -9.54
C THR A 94 -4.98 2.77 -8.22
N SER A 95 -5.95 3.66 -8.07
CA SER A 95 -6.81 3.70 -6.88
C SER A 95 -8.28 3.62 -7.23
N TYR A 96 -9.03 2.88 -6.42
CA TYR A 96 -10.45 2.63 -6.58
C TYR A 96 -11.21 2.91 -5.29
N ILE A 97 -12.45 3.35 -5.42
CA ILE A 97 -13.42 3.40 -4.33
C ILE A 97 -14.36 2.21 -4.50
N ILE A 98 -14.47 1.42 -3.43
CA ILE A 98 -15.34 0.25 -3.38
C ILE A 98 -16.33 0.44 -2.23
N PRO A 99 -17.64 0.51 -2.52
CA PRO A 99 -18.67 0.59 -1.49
C PRO A 99 -18.57 -0.59 -0.51
N GLY A 100 -18.81 -0.32 0.76
CA GLY A 100 -18.80 -1.35 1.82
C GLY A 100 -17.44 -1.66 2.45
N ILE A 101 -16.33 -1.16 1.91
CA ILE A 101 -15.02 -1.25 2.55
C ILE A 101 -14.86 -0.10 3.56
N LYS A 102 -14.24 -0.37 4.70
CA LYS A 102 -13.77 0.64 5.65
C LYS A 102 -12.25 0.58 5.70
N GLY A 103 -11.60 1.73 5.52
CA GLY A 103 -10.14 1.80 5.43
C GLY A 103 -9.62 1.69 3.99
N ILE A 104 -8.35 1.41 3.87
CA ILE A 104 -7.64 1.27 2.58
C ILE A 104 -6.93 -0.08 2.55
N ILE A 105 -7.09 -0.79 1.45
CA ILE A 105 -6.30 -1.98 1.13
C ILE A 105 -5.40 -1.60 -0.02
N THR A 106 -4.09 -1.75 0.13
CA THR A 106 -3.13 -1.55 -0.96
C THR A 106 -2.44 -2.86 -1.28
N SER A 107 -2.52 -3.30 -2.53
CA SER A 107 -1.80 -4.45 -3.06
C SER A 107 -0.65 -3.98 -3.94
N ILE A 108 0.52 -4.56 -3.75
CA ILE A 108 1.73 -4.31 -4.52
C ILE A 108 2.17 -5.64 -5.12
N THR A 109 2.40 -5.68 -6.42
CA THR A 109 2.92 -6.87 -7.11
C THR A 109 4.13 -6.47 -7.95
N ALA A 110 5.22 -7.22 -7.85
CA ALA A 110 6.43 -6.96 -8.61
C ALA A 110 7.21 -8.25 -8.92
N GLU A 111 8.04 -8.18 -9.95
CA GLU A 111 9.03 -9.23 -10.24
C GLU A 111 10.16 -9.22 -9.20
N PRO A 112 10.72 -10.38 -8.85
CA PRO A 112 11.90 -10.45 -7.99
C PRO A 112 13.06 -9.66 -8.58
N GLY A 113 13.79 -8.99 -7.68
CA GLY A 113 15.02 -8.27 -8.01
C GLY A 113 16.27 -9.11 -7.71
N ASN A 114 17.43 -8.55 -8.06
CA ASN A 114 18.74 -9.22 -7.87
C ASN A 114 19.12 -9.49 -6.40
N GLY A 115 18.47 -8.81 -5.45
CA GLY A 115 18.68 -9.03 -4.02
C GLY A 115 17.81 -10.14 -3.43
N PHE A 116 16.88 -10.68 -4.19
CA PHE A 116 15.98 -11.74 -3.71
C PHE A 116 16.59 -13.12 -4.00
N CYS A 117 16.88 -13.85 -2.94
CA CYS A 117 17.49 -15.18 -3.00
C CYS A 117 16.50 -16.32 -2.66
N GLY A 118 15.20 -16.10 -2.82
CA GLY A 118 14.18 -17.10 -2.48
C GLY A 118 13.89 -17.25 -0.98
N ASN A 119 14.31 -16.28 -0.16
CA ASN A 119 14.04 -16.26 1.26
C ASN A 119 12.54 -16.07 1.54
N ASP A 120 12.10 -16.45 2.73
CA ASP A 120 10.74 -16.15 3.18
C ASP A 120 10.57 -14.62 3.28
N ILE A 121 9.76 -14.07 2.38
CA ILE A 121 9.52 -12.64 2.31
C ILE A 121 8.84 -12.13 3.58
N SER A 122 8.01 -12.91 4.24
CA SER A 122 7.33 -12.56 5.49
C SER A 122 8.34 -12.36 6.62
N GLU A 123 9.38 -13.18 6.70
CA GLU A 123 10.44 -13.01 7.71
C GLU A 123 11.23 -11.73 7.49
N ILE A 124 11.51 -11.36 6.23
CA ILE A 124 12.16 -10.09 5.90
C ILE A 124 11.32 -8.90 6.41
N TYR A 125 10.01 -8.93 6.23
CA TYR A 125 9.13 -7.90 6.75
C TYR A 125 9.09 -7.86 8.27
N ARG A 126 9.04 -9.02 8.95
CA ARG A 126 9.07 -9.11 10.42
C ARG A 126 10.38 -8.54 10.98
N ASP A 127 11.51 -8.86 10.36
CA ASP A 127 12.81 -8.33 10.80
C ASP A 127 12.91 -6.81 10.56
N PHE A 128 12.47 -6.34 9.40
CA PHE A 128 12.51 -4.91 9.06
C PHE A 128 11.65 -4.06 10.02
N TYR A 129 10.46 -4.54 10.39
CA TYR A 129 9.50 -3.80 11.22
C TYR A 129 9.52 -4.19 12.70
N LYS A 130 10.45 -5.02 13.16
CA LYS A 130 10.50 -5.53 14.55
C LYS A 130 10.46 -4.48 15.66
N PHE A 131 10.92 -3.26 15.37
CA PHE A 131 10.89 -2.13 16.31
C PHE A 131 9.82 -1.07 15.99
N SER A 132 8.89 -1.37 15.09
CA SER A 132 7.84 -0.45 14.65
C SER A 132 6.51 -0.83 15.28
N PRO A 133 6.12 -0.24 16.42
CA PRO A 133 4.94 -0.68 17.18
C PRO A 133 3.61 -0.44 16.45
N LEU A 134 3.62 0.35 15.37
CA LEU A 134 2.44 0.66 14.56
C LEU A 134 2.33 -0.21 13.31
N ILE A 135 3.20 -1.22 13.14
CA ILE A 135 3.18 -2.16 12.02
C ILE A 135 3.01 -3.57 12.56
N GLU A 136 2.03 -4.29 12.02
CA GLU A 136 1.78 -5.70 12.29
C GLU A 136 2.02 -6.51 11.01
N VAL A 137 2.95 -7.45 11.05
CA VAL A 137 3.18 -8.36 9.92
C VAL A 137 2.37 -9.63 10.14
N LEU A 138 1.43 -9.88 9.23
CA LEU A 138 0.50 -11.02 9.26
C LEU A 138 1.02 -12.18 8.43
N ASP A 139 0.63 -13.39 8.81
CA ASP A 139 0.77 -14.55 7.94
C ASP A 139 -0.20 -14.45 6.75
N THR A 140 0.21 -15.01 5.61
CA THR A 140 -0.48 -14.87 4.32
C THR A 140 -1.96 -15.27 4.38
N ASP A 141 -2.28 -16.27 5.19
CA ASP A 141 -3.61 -16.85 5.30
C ASP A 141 -4.57 -16.03 6.19
N THR A 142 -4.07 -15.01 6.88
CA THR A 142 -4.85 -14.25 7.88
C THR A 142 -5.39 -12.92 7.37
N ILE A 143 -5.16 -12.56 6.11
CA ILE A 143 -5.78 -11.35 5.52
C ILE A 143 -7.27 -11.61 5.26
N ASN A 144 -8.06 -11.54 6.31
CA ASN A 144 -9.53 -11.61 6.22
C ASN A 144 -10.14 -10.23 5.97
N GLY A 145 -9.71 -9.57 4.89
CA GLY A 145 -10.32 -8.34 4.38
C GLY A 145 -10.11 -7.09 5.25
N ALA A 146 -10.59 -5.96 4.77
CA ALA A 146 -10.49 -4.63 5.38
C ALA A 146 -11.07 -4.50 6.81
N ARG A 147 -11.75 -5.52 7.32
CA ARG A 147 -12.23 -5.54 8.71
C ARG A 147 -11.10 -5.58 9.73
N ASN A 148 -9.94 -6.14 9.37
CA ASN A 148 -8.80 -6.23 10.30
C ASN A 148 -8.17 -4.88 10.60
N GLY A 149 -8.21 -3.92 9.67
CA GLY A 149 -7.70 -2.56 9.86
C GLY A 149 -8.70 -1.56 10.46
N SER A 150 -10.00 -1.88 10.45
CA SER A 150 -11.03 -0.91 10.87
C SER A 150 -10.96 -0.62 12.38
N GLY A 151 -10.75 0.66 12.72
CA GLY A 151 -10.70 1.14 14.11
C GLY A 151 -9.38 0.85 14.83
N LYS A 152 -8.37 0.38 14.14
CA LYS A 152 -7.03 0.16 14.67
C LYS A 152 -6.10 1.32 14.28
N TYR A 153 -5.10 1.59 15.10
CA TYR A 153 -4.10 2.65 14.89
C TYR A 153 -2.79 2.11 14.29
N PHE A 154 -2.80 0.93 13.70
CA PHE A 154 -1.64 0.29 13.09
C PHE A 154 -1.96 -0.21 11.68
N CYS A 155 -0.92 -0.35 10.88
CA CYS A 155 -0.98 -0.93 9.55
C CYS A 155 -0.65 -2.42 9.63
N SER A 156 -1.53 -3.26 9.11
CA SER A 156 -1.26 -4.69 8.95
C SER A 156 -0.66 -4.94 7.57
N ILE A 157 0.43 -5.70 7.51
CA ILE A 157 1.14 -6.02 6.27
C ILE A 157 1.24 -7.54 6.14
N SER A 158 0.91 -8.06 4.95
CA SER A 158 1.22 -9.42 4.56
C SER A 158 2.05 -9.42 3.29
N ALA A 159 3.05 -10.27 3.24
CA ALA A 159 3.92 -10.43 2.09
C ALA A 159 4.08 -11.91 1.73
N SER A 160 4.03 -12.23 0.45
CA SER A 160 4.17 -13.59 -0.07
C SER A 160 4.89 -13.60 -1.41
N THR A 161 5.43 -14.77 -1.74
CA THR A 161 5.92 -15.06 -3.08
C THR A 161 4.98 -16.08 -3.72
N ASP A 162 4.49 -15.76 -4.90
CA ASP A 162 3.67 -16.67 -5.69
C ASP A 162 4.52 -17.86 -6.18
N ALA A 163 4.07 -19.07 -5.90
CA ALA A 163 4.85 -20.28 -6.17
C ALA A 163 4.99 -20.59 -7.68
N ASP A 164 4.01 -20.18 -8.49
CA ASP A 164 3.98 -20.49 -9.92
C ASP A 164 4.72 -19.45 -10.74
N THR A 165 4.58 -18.16 -10.39
CA THR A 165 5.15 -17.05 -11.15
C THR A 165 6.41 -16.48 -10.54
N GLY A 166 6.70 -16.78 -9.28
CA GLY A 166 7.81 -16.19 -8.53
C GLY A 166 7.61 -14.73 -8.13
N LYS A 167 6.48 -14.11 -8.50
CA LYS A 167 6.19 -12.71 -8.18
C LYS A 167 6.02 -12.49 -6.69
N ILE A 168 6.51 -11.35 -6.24
CA ILE A 168 6.33 -10.92 -4.86
C ILE A 168 5.06 -10.09 -4.78
N THR A 169 4.17 -10.46 -3.86
CA THR A 169 2.93 -9.73 -3.58
C THR A 169 2.92 -9.28 -2.13
N VAL A 170 2.62 -8.00 -1.92
CA VAL A 170 2.48 -7.40 -0.60
C VAL A 170 1.13 -6.72 -0.49
N THR A 171 0.44 -6.95 0.61
CA THR A 171 -0.83 -6.29 0.91
C THR A 171 -0.72 -5.54 2.23
N THR A 172 -1.10 -4.26 2.22
CA THR A 172 -1.21 -3.42 3.42
C THR A 172 -2.66 -3.04 3.67
N ILE A 173 -3.05 -2.97 4.96
CA ILE A 173 -4.39 -2.60 5.41
C ILE A 173 -4.29 -1.59 6.55
#